data_808b93635b88c19389c9f764368d1fee
#
_entry.id   808b93635b88c19389c9f764368d1fee
#
_cell.length_a   1.000
_cell.length_b   1.000
_cell.length_c   1.000
_cell.angle_alpha   90.00
_cell.angle_beta   90.00
_cell.angle_gamma   90.00
#
_symmetry.space_group_name_H-M   'P 1'
#
loop_
_entity.id
_entity.type
_entity.pdbx_description
1 polymer ?
#
loop_
_entity_poly.entity_id
_entity_poly.type
_entity_poly.pdbx_seq_one_letter_code
_entity_poly.pdbx_strand_id
1 'polypeptide(L)'
;WRRSFDVRPPVLEPSDERNPANQAQYRDEDRAELPLGESLKDTIARTVPYFESEIAPEMRAGKRVIITAHGNSLRALVMHLEKLTADEIMKVNLPTGVPLVYEFDDSFNVISKQYLGDPSVIAAKINKVAAQGKKQ
;
A
#
# COMPACT_ATOMS: atom_id res chain seq x y z
N TRP A 1 -14.84 7.46 2.25
CA TRP A 1 -14.11 6.46 1.46
C TRP A 1 -12.66 6.26 1.89
N ARG A 2 -11.93 7.31 2.28
CA ARG A 2 -10.53 7.23 2.73
C ARG A 2 -10.30 6.28 3.94
N ARG A 3 -11.35 5.99 4.70
CA ARG A 3 -11.37 5.13 5.87
C ARG A 3 -12.16 3.85 5.66
N SER A 4 -12.45 3.50 4.41
CA SER A 4 -13.14 2.27 4.03
C SER A 4 -12.17 1.29 3.38
N PHE A 5 -12.50 0.00 3.48
CA PHE A 5 -11.77 -1.07 2.83
C PHE A 5 -12.12 -1.19 1.34
N ASP A 6 -13.40 -1.10 1.00
CA ASP A 6 -13.96 -1.44 -0.32
C ASP A 6 -14.71 -0.29 -1.01
N VAL A 7 -14.93 0.84 -0.33
CA VAL A 7 -15.56 2.01 -0.96
C VAL A 7 -14.55 2.76 -1.81
N ARG A 8 -14.81 2.84 -3.11
CA ARG A 8 -14.00 3.63 -4.04
C ARG A 8 -14.21 5.13 -3.84
N PRO A 9 -13.16 5.94 -3.98
CA PRO A 9 -13.31 7.39 -4.02
C PRO A 9 -14.17 7.79 -5.24
N PRO A 10 -14.81 8.98 -5.21
CA PRO A 10 -15.49 9.52 -6.37
C PRO A 10 -14.55 9.60 -7.57
N VAL A 11 -15.05 9.22 -8.73
CA VAL A 11 -14.31 9.31 -9.99
C VAL A 11 -14.12 10.78 -10.35
N LEU A 12 -12.93 11.11 -10.84
CA LEU A 12 -12.63 12.44 -11.36
C LEU A 12 -13.36 12.65 -12.69
N GLU A 13 -13.89 13.86 -12.89
CA GLU A 13 -14.50 14.23 -14.17
C GLU A 13 -13.48 14.07 -15.31
N PRO A 14 -13.94 13.75 -16.54
CA PRO A 14 -13.03 13.60 -17.70
C PRO A 14 -12.20 14.83 -18.00
N SER A 15 -12.69 16.03 -17.65
CA SER A 15 -11.99 17.32 -17.83
C SER A 15 -11.08 17.71 -16.66
N ASP A 16 -11.07 16.98 -15.56
CA ASP A 16 -10.22 17.31 -14.39
C ASP A 16 -8.74 17.07 -14.74
N GLU A 17 -7.89 18.06 -14.47
CA GLU A 17 -6.44 17.97 -14.71
C GLU A 17 -5.77 16.81 -13.94
N ARG A 18 -6.36 16.40 -12.82
CA ARG A 18 -5.89 15.26 -12.01
C ARG A 18 -6.31 13.92 -12.57
N ASN A 19 -7.22 13.89 -13.56
CA ASN A 19 -7.62 12.64 -14.19
C ASN A 19 -6.40 12.06 -14.91
N PRO A 20 -6.00 10.80 -14.64
CA PRO A 20 -4.84 10.17 -15.26
C PRO A 20 -4.83 10.28 -16.79
N ALA A 21 -5.97 10.19 -17.42
CA ALA A 21 -6.11 10.30 -18.87
C ALA A 21 -5.67 11.67 -19.44
N ASN A 22 -5.57 12.71 -18.59
CA ASN A 22 -5.14 14.06 -18.97
C ASN A 22 -3.69 14.35 -18.57
N GLN A 23 -3.01 13.41 -17.91
CA GLN A 23 -1.65 13.59 -17.42
C GLN A 23 -0.61 13.10 -18.43
N ALA A 24 0.41 13.89 -18.67
CA ALA A 24 1.42 13.64 -19.71
C ALA A 24 2.16 12.30 -19.56
N GLN A 25 2.35 11.83 -18.33
CA GLN A 25 3.03 10.57 -18.04
C GLN A 25 2.24 9.32 -18.47
N TYR A 26 0.92 9.44 -18.69
CA TYR A 26 0.03 8.34 -19.11
C TYR A 26 -0.47 8.49 -20.56
N ARG A 27 0.11 9.41 -21.35
CA ARG A 27 -0.37 9.69 -22.70
C ARG A 27 -0.29 8.52 -23.68
N ASP A 28 0.66 7.60 -23.42
CA ASP A 28 0.94 6.43 -24.23
C ASP A 28 0.19 5.17 -23.74
N GLU A 29 -0.57 5.29 -22.64
CA GLU A 29 -1.36 4.22 -22.06
C GLU A 29 -2.78 4.18 -22.64
N ASP A 30 -3.36 2.97 -22.72
CA ASP A 30 -4.78 2.86 -23.06
C ASP A 30 -5.64 3.50 -21.97
N ARG A 31 -6.44 4.49 -22.36
CA ARG A 31 -7.34 5.18 -21.44
C ARG A 31 -8.34 4.25 -20.76
N ALA A 32 -8.72 3.14 -21.41
CA ALA A 32 -9.63 2.15 -20.84
C ALA A 32 -9.00 1.33 -19.71
N GLU A 33 -7.67 1.24 -19.68
CA GLU A 33 -6.91 0.53 -18.64
C GLU A 33 -6.53 1.42 -17.46
N LEU A 34 -6.65 2.74 -17.60
CA LEU A 34 -6.34 3.67 -16.52
C LEU A 34 -7.40 3.57 -15.40
N PRO A 35 -6.98 3.34 -14.13
CA PRO A 35 -7.93 3.24 -13.04
C PRO A 35 -8.58 4.60 -12.75
N LEU A 36 -9.90 4.65 -12.77
CA LEU A 36 -10.68 5.85 -12.44
C LEU A 36 -10.81 6.10 -10.93
N GLY A 37 -10.43 5.12 -10.12
CA GLY A 37 -10.44 5.18 -8.68
C GLY A 37 -10.32 3.79 -8.10
N GLU A 38 -9.55 3.64 -7.02
CA GLU A 38 -9.32 2.37 -6.34
C GLU A 38 -9.66 2.46 -4.86
N SER A 39 -10.36 1.47 -4.35
CA SER A 39 -10.42 1.16 -2.94
C SER A 39 -9.17 0.40 -2.49
N LEU A 40 -8.99 0.20 -1.18
CA LEU A 40 -7.89 -0.66 -0.70
C LEU A 40 -8.06 -2.10 -1.21
N LYS A 41 -9.29 -2.60 -1.29
CA LYS A 41 -9.61 -3.92 -1.86
C LYS A 41 -9.14 -4.06 -3.31
N ASP A 42 -9.37 -3.04 -4.14
CA ASP A 42 -8.91 -3.04 -5.53
C ASP A 42 -7.37 -3.01 -5.59
N THR A 43 -6.74 -2.20 -4.76
CA THR A 43 -5.27 -2.13 -4.65
C THR A 43 -4.68 -3.50 -4.26
N ILE A 44 -5.29 -4.22 -3.31
CA ILE A 44 -4.89 -5.57 -2.91
C ILE A 44 -4.98 -6.53 -4.11
N ALA A 45 -6.09 -6.50 -4.84
CA ALA A 45 -6.35 -7.41 -5.95
C ALA A 45 -5.31 -7.32 -7.06
N ARG A 46 -4.65 -6.18 -7.26
CA ARG A 46 -3.57 -6.01 -8.25
C ARG A 46 -2.16 -6.12 -7.65
N THR A 47 -1.97 -5.73 -6.39
CA THR A 47 -0.64 -5.69 -5.76
C THR A 47 -0.18 -7.07 -5.29
N VAL A 48 -1.08 -7.86 -4.71
CA VAL A 48 -0.72 -9.17 -4.15
C VAL A 48 -0.32 -10.16 -5.23
N PRO A 49 -1.04 -10.33 -6.36
CA PRO A 49 -0.57 -11.21 -7.44
C PRO A 49 0.81 -10.84 -7.96
N TYR A 50 1.09 -9.55 -8.15
CA TYR A 50 2.42 -9.09 -8.58
C TYR A 50 3.50 -9.41 -7.53
N PHE A 51 3.20 -9.21 -6.25
CA PHE A 51 4.13 -9.57 -5.18
C PHE A 51 4.46 -11.08 -5.22
N GLU A 52 3.45 -11.94 -5.36
CA GLU A 52 3.63 -13.39 -5.36
C GLU A 52 4.36 -13.91 -6.61
N SER A 53 4.11 -13.31 -7.80
CA SER A 53 4.74 -13.77 -9.04
C SER A 53 6.14 -13.22 -9.25
N GLU A 54 6.41 -11.97 -8.86
CA GLU A 54 7.66 -11.28 -9.20
C GLU A 54 8.57 -11.06 -7.99
N ILE A 55 8.03 -10.68 -6.83
CA ILE A 55 8.84 -10.25 -5.69
C ILE A 55 9.18 -11.43 -4.75
N ALA A 56 8.17 -12.20 -4.37
CA ALA A 56 8.35 -13.29 -3.42
C ALA A 56 9.34 -14.38 -3.91
N PRO A 57 9.41 -14.74 -5.21
CA PRO A 57 10.44 -15.65 -5.70
C PRO A 57 11.87 -15.15 -5.49
N GLU A 58 12.11 -13.85 -5.66
CA GLU A 58 13.43 -13.24 -5.41
C GLU A 58 13.83 -13.34 -3.93
N MET A 59 12.86 -13.14 -3.04
CA MET A 59 13.06 -13.28 -1.60
C MET A 59 13.33 -14.75 -1.22
N ARG A 60 12.56 -15.70 -1.78
CA ARG A 60 12.79 -17.15 -1.59
C ARG A 60 14.14 -17.61 -2.12
N ALA A 61 14.68 -16.93 -3.13
CA ALA A 61 16.03 -17.15 -3.63
C ALA A 61 17.13 -16.53 -2.74
N GLY A 62 16.78 -16.03 -1.54
CA GLY A 62 17.69 -15.48 -0.55
C GLY A 62 18.10 -14.01 -0.79
N LYS A 63 17.44 -13.31 -1.72
CA LYS A 63 17.69 -11.90 -1.96
C LYS A 63 17.04 -11.02 -0.88
N ARG A 64 17.76 -9.98 -0.46
CA ARG A 64 17.20 -8.92 0.36
C ARG A 64 16.54 -7.88 -0.55
N VAL A 65 15.24 -7.71 -0.43
CA VAL A 65 14.43 -6.86 -1.31
C VAL A 65 13.98 -5.61 -0.57
N ILE A 66 14.07 -4.46 -1.22
CA ILE A 66 13.47 -3.20 -0.75
C ILE A 66 12.29 -2.88 -1.66
N ILE A 67 11.12 -2.66 -1.04
CA ILE A 67 9.90 -2.24 -1.73
C ILE A 67 9.59 -0.81 -1.33
N THR A 68 9.60 0.11 -2.31
CA THR A 68 9.15 1.49 -2.13
C THR A 68 7.87 1.70 -2.94
N ALA A 69 6.79 2.10 -2.27
CA ALA A 69 5.50 2.23 -2.91
C ALA A 69 4.58 3.21 -2.18
N HIS A 70 3.43 3.50 -2.78
CA HIS A 70 2.37 4.26 -2.13
C HIS A 70 1.85 3.53 -0.89
N GLY A 71 1.41 4.29 0.13
CA GLY A 71 0.95 3.74 1.40
C GLY A 71 -0.15 2.68 1.27
N ASN A 72 -1.07 2.79 0.31
CA ASN A 72 -2.10 1.77 0.10
C ASN A 72 -1.54 0.48 -0.50
N SER A 73 -0.57 0.56 -1.42
CA SER A 73 0.12 -0.63 -1.94
C SER A 73 0.92 -1.34 -0.83
N LEU A 74 1.61 -0.57 0.03
CA LEU A 74 2.29 -1.15 1.18
C LEU A 74 1.32 -1.76 2.20
N ARG A 75 0.15 -1.13 2.45
CA ARG A 75 -0.90 -1.73 3.30
C ARG A 75 -1.48 -3.01 2.70
N ALA A 76 -1.59 -3.11 1.38
CA ALA A 76 -1.99 -4.35 0.71
C ALA A 76 -1.01 -5.48 1.03
N LEU A 77 0.30 -5.22 0.96
CA LEU A 77 1.33 -6.20 1.32
C LEU A 77 1.30 -6.55 2.81
N VAL A 78 1.16 -5.56 3.70
CA VAL A 78 1.03 -5.81 5.15
C VAL A 78 -0.17 -6.72 5.44
N MET A 79 -1.32 -6.43 4.84
CA MET A 79 -2.53 -7.26 5.00
C MET A 79 -2.28 -8.70 4.56
N HIS A 80 -1.63 -8.88 3.41
CA HIS A 80 -1.31 -10.19 2.86
C HIS A 80 -0.32 -10.97 3.73
N LEU A 81 0.82 -10.36 4.08
CA LEU A 81 1.89 -10.97 4.85
C LEU A 81 1.46 -11.34 6.28
N GLU A 82 0.67 -10.48 6.92
CA GLU A 82 0.22 -10.67 8.30
C GLU A 82 -1.16 -11.36 8.38
N LYS A 83 -1.78 -11.69 7.24
CA LYS A 83 -3.10 -12.35 7.13
C LYS A 83 -4.20 -11.58 7.88
N LEU A 84 -4.14 -10.24 7.78
CA LEU A 84 -5.08 -9.37 8.48
C LEU A 84 -6.47 -9.40 7.82
N THR A 85 -7.48 -9.21 8.64
CA THR A 85 -8.85 -8.98 8.18
C THR A 85 -9.04 -7.56 7.64
N ALA A 86 -10.18 -7.32 6.98
CA ALA A 86 -10.54 -5.98 6.49
C ALA A 86 -10.60 -4.95 7.64
N ASP A 87 -11.11 -5.33 8.81
CA ASP A 87 -11.21 -4.45 9.97
C ASP A 87 -9.84 -4.14 10.60
N GLU A 88 -8.93 -5.12 10.59
CA GLU A 88 -7.58 -4.94 11.13
C GLU A 88 -6.73 -4.04 10.25
N ILE A 89 -6.75 -4.24 8.91
CA ILE A 89 -5.96 -3.39 8.01
C ILE A 89 -6.42 -1.93 8.03
N MET A 90 -7.68 -1.66 8.34
CA MET A 90 -8.18 -0.30 8.48
C MET A 90 -7.55 0.47 9.65
N LYS A 91 -7.01 -0.24 10.64
CA LYS A 91 -6.29 0.34 11.79
C LYS A 91 -4.80 0.55 11.54
N VAL A 92 -4.25 -0.05 10.48
CA VAL A 92 -2.84 0.05 10.14
C VAL A 92 -2.54 1.40 9.47
N ASN A 93 -1.62 2.15 10.08
CA ASN A 93 -1.11 3.41 9.55
C ASN A 93 0.41 3.30 9.37
N LEU A 94 0.86 3.36 8.13
CA LEU A 94 2.28 3.27 7.80
C LEU A 94 2.90 4.67 7.80
N PRO A 95 3.96 4.92 8.57
CA PRO A 95 4.63 6.21 8.62
C PRO A 95 5.46 6.43 7.35
N THR A 96 5.33 7.59 6.71
CA THR A 96 6.12 7.93 5.52
C THR A 96 7.60 8.09 5.86
N GLY A 97 8.47 7.51 5.04
CA GLY A 97 9.92 7.62 5.17
C GLY A 97 10.48 6.93 6.42
N VAL A 98 9.83 5.84 6.85
CA VAL A 98 10.34 4.95 7.91
C VAL A 98 10.37 3.53 7.35
N PRO A 99 11.54 2.88 7.30
CA PRO A 99 11.61 1.49 6.84
C PRO A 99 10.87 0.56 7.82
N LEU A 100 10.07 -0.36 7.26
CA LEU A 100 9.46 -1.48 7.95
C LEU A 100 10.13 -2.76 7.47
N VAL A 101 10.81 -3.46 8.37
CA VAL A 101 11.54 -4.69 8.07
C VAL A 101 10.69 -5.88 8.47
N TYR A 102 10.61 -6.87 7.58
CA TYR A 102 10.06 -8.19 7.83
C TYR A 102 11.17 -9.24 7.72
N GLU A 103 11.15 -10.20 8.60
CA GLU A 103 11.93 -11.43 8.51
C GLU A 103 10.99 -12.62 8.34
N PHE A 104 11.41 -13.60 7.56
CA PHE A 104 10.62 -14.77 7.22
C PHE A 104 11.34 -16.06 7.57
N ASP A 105 10.59 -17.11 7.89
CA ASP A 105 11.10 -18.47 7.99
C ASP A 105 11.26 -19.12 6.59
N ASP A 106 11.80 -20.34 6.55
CA ASP A 106 11.98 -21.11 5.30
C ASP A 106 10.66 -21.43 4.59
N SER A 107 9.53 -21.41 5.33
CA SER A 107 8.18 -21.58 4.80
C SER A 107 7.53 -20.27 4.36
N PHE A 108 8.29 -19.16 4.39
CA PHE A 108 7.82 -17.83 4.03
C PHE A 108 6.74 -17.26 4.96
N ASN A 109 6.73 -17.67 6.23
CA ASN A 109 5.91 -17.03 7.26
C ASN A 109 6.69 -15.90 7.93
N VAL A 110 5.99 -14.82 8.28
CA VAL A 110 6.59 -13.71 9.03
C VAL A 110 6.96 -14.15 10.44
N ILE A 111 8.26 -14.05 10.79
CA ILE A 111 8.78 -14.35 12.14
C ILE A 111 9.08 -13.10 12.94
N SER A 112 9.41 -11.98 12.26
CA SER A 112 9.56 -10.69 12.92
C SER A 112 9.11 -9.53 12.05
N LYS A 113 8.74 -8.44 12.71
CA LYS A 113 8.39 -7.16 12.09
C LYS A 113 8.88 -6.02 12.97
N GLN A 114 9.64 -5.09 12.39
CA GLN A 114 10.10 -3.92 13.14
C GLN A 114 10.27 -2.69 12.25
N TYR A 115 9.97 -1.51 12.80
CA TYR A 115 10.35 -0.25 12.18
C TYR A 115 11.78 0.11 12.53
N LEU A 116 12.52 0.66 11.56
CA LEU A 116 13.89 1.17 11.80
C LEU A 116 13.85 2.66 12.11
N GLY A 117 14.38 3.05 13.26
CA GLY A 117 14.51 4.43 13.70
C GLY A 117 14.13 4.65 15.16
N ASP A 118 14.09 5.90 15.58
CA ASP A 118 13.71 6.29 16.93
C ASP A 118 12.21 6.02 17.18
N PRO A 119 11.85 5.25 18.24
CA PRO A 119 10.47 4.89 18.51
C PRO A 119 9.53 6.10 18.71
N SER A 120 10.01 7.18 19.29
CA SER A 120 9.20 8.38 19.54
C SER A 120 8.87 9.12 18.23
N VAL A 121 9.85 9.20 17.33
CA VAL A 121 9.69 9.78 15.99
C VAL A 121 8.74 8.93 15.16
N ILE A 122 8.88 7.61 15.22
CA ILE A 122 8.00 6.66 14.52
C ILE A 122 6.56 6.82 15.01
N ALA A 123 6.34 6.83 16.33
CA ALA A 123 5.01 7.00 16.91
C ALA A 123 4.35 8.33 16.51
N ALA A 124 5.11 9.43 16.51
CA ALA A 124 4.64 10.72 16.04
C ALA A 124 4.20 10.71 14.58
N LYS A 125 4.99 10.07 13.70
CA LYS A 125 4.65 9.92 12.27
C LYS A 125 3.42 9.03 12.06
N ILE A 126 3.27 7.92 12.77
CA ILE A 126 2.09 7.06 12.73
C ILE A 126 0.84 7.85 13.12
N ASN A 127 0.89 8.60 14.21
CA ASN A 127 -0.22 9.44 14.68
C ASN A 127 -0.58 10.52 13.65
N LYS A 128 0.42 11.13 13.00
CA LYS A 128 0.18 12.09 11.92
C LYS A 128 -0.59 11.46 10.75
N VAL A 129 -0.23 10.26 10.33
CA VAL A 129 -0.96 9.52 9.27
C VAL A 129 -2.36 9.16 9.75
N ALA A 130 -2.52 8.71 10.99
CA ALA A 130 -3.82 8.36 11.58
C ALA A 130 -4.76 9.58 11.70
N ALA A 131 -4.24 10.78 11.85
CA ALA A 131 -5.02 12.02 11.91
C ALA A 131 -5.46 12.53 10.52
N GLN A 132 -4.85 12.06 9.43
CA GLN A 132 -5.21 12.50 8.08
C GLN A 132 -6.66 12.12 7.76
N GLY A 133 -7.45 13.10 7.30
CA GLY A 133 -8.85 12.90 6.91
C GLY A 133 -9.85 12.90 8.09
N LYS A 134 -9.42 13.14 9.33
CA LYS A 134 -10.35 13.55 10.40
C LYS A 134 -10.73 15.01 10.15
N LYS A 135 -12.04 15.31 10.00
CA LYS A 135 -12.52 16.70 10.04
C LYS A 135 -12.13 17.28 11.40
N GLN A 136 -11.47 18.43 11.37
CA GLN A 136 -11.42 19.34 12.54
C GLN A 136 -12.81 19.92 12.76
#